data_04b0536426e56095d014b70427ed92a9
#
_entry.id   04b0536426e56095d014b70427ed92a9
#
_cell.length_a   1.000
_cell.length_b   1.000
_cell.length_c   1.000
_cell.angle_alpha   90.00
_cell.angle_beta   90.00
_cell.angle_gamma   90.00
#
_symmetry.space_group_name_H-M   'P 1'
#
loop_
_entity.id
_entity.type
_entity.pdbx_description
1 polymer ?
#
loop_
_entity_poly.entity_id
_entity_poly.type
_entity_poly.pdbx_seq_one_letter_code
_entity_poly.pdbx_strand_id
1 'polypeptide(L)'
;WGLYPGHSITPTLTPELAAAATKLLLSRGDGGPGWTTAWKICLRARLMDGEHAHYELQTLLTSVDEERTSYSECGTYRNLMNALPFQLDGNMGATAGIAEMLLQSHGGEIHFLPAIPEAWSEGSVKGLKARGGFSVDLEWKGGKIMAAAIASSLSGRCRVRSLTKISQITSAAGTVHFGRPETNVIEFKTKAGETYSIATVHP
;
A
#
# COMPACT_ATOMS: atom_id res chain seq x y z
N TRP A 1 8.46 9.89 -11.36
CA TRP A 1 9.51 9.50 -10.38
C TRP A 1 9.25 10.09 -8.99
N GLY A 2 8.82 11.34 -8.86
CA GLY A 2 8.63 11.98 -7.55
C GLY A 2 7.53 11.34 -6.70
N LEU A 3 6.48 10.76 -7.31
CA LEU A 3 5.40 10.07 -6.62
C LEU A 3 5.75 8.60 -6.33
N TYR A 4 6.21 7.86 -7.35
CA TYR A 4 6.64 6.46 -7.25
C TYR A 4 7.75 6.17 -8.29
N PRO A 5 8.83 5.46 -7.94
CA PRO A 5 9.14 4.90 -6.61
C PRO A 5 9.70 5.92 -5.60
N GLY A 6 9.81 7.18 -5.98
CA GLY A 6 10.24 8.27 -5.11
C GLY A 6 9.26 8.57 -3.98
N HIS A 7 9.52 9.66 -3.27
CA HIS A 7 8.74 10.09 -2.11
C HIS A 7 8.63 11.62 -1.99
N SER A 8 8.99 12.35 -3.05
CA SER A 8 8.92 13.82 -3.06
C SER A 8 7.50 14.35 -3.21
N ILE A 9 6.58 13.51 -3.73
CA ILE A 9 5.16 13.83 -3.90
C ILE A 9 4.37 12.90 -3.00
N THR A 10 3.64 13.47 -2.04
CA THR A 10 2.75 12.73 -1.14
C THR A 10 1.49 13.53 -0.87
N PRO A 11 0.31 12.91 -0.75
CA PRO A 11 -0.94 13.60 -0.42
C PRO A 11 -0.88 14.35 0.92
N THR A 12 -0.06 13.87 1.87
CA THR A 12 0.04 14.43 3.22
C THR A 12 1.02 15.60 3.32
N LEU A 13 2.16 15.55 2.62
CA LEU A 13 3.23 16.56 2.76
C LEU A 13 3.27 17.56 1.61
N THR A 14 2.82 17.17 0.42
CA THR A 14 2.83 18.00 -0.80
C THR A 14 1.49 17.87 -1.54
N PRO A 15 0.36 18.27 -0.92
CA PRO A 15 -0.99 18.02 -1.45
C PRO A 15 -1.22 18.68 -2.83
N GLU A 16 -0.64 19.84 -3.10
CA GLU A 16 -0.74 20.51 -4.39
C GLU A 16 -0.08 19.71 -5.51
N LEU A 17 1.12 19.16 -5.25
CA LEU A 17 1.82 18.31 -6.21
C LEU A 17 1.08 16.97 -6.40
N ALA A 18 0.49 16.44 -5.35
CA ALA A 18 -0.34 15.23 -5.43
C ALA A 18 -1.59 15.47 -6.29
N ALA A 19 -2.26 16.63 -6.12
CA ALA A 19 -3.39 17.03 -6.97
C ALA A 19 -2.98 17.20 -8.43
N ALA A 20 -1.82 17.79 -8.72
CA ALA A 20 -1.28 17.89 -10.07
C ALA A 20 -0.97 16.50 -10.67
N ALA A 21 -0.39 15.58 -9.88
CA ALA A 21 -0.15 14.21 -10.31
C ALA A 21 -1.45 13.46 -10.62
N THR A 22 -2.50 13.66 -9.81
CA THR A 22 -3.83 13.10 -10.08
C THR A 22 -4.40 13.60 -11.41
N LYS A 23 -4.34 14.91 -11.68
CA LYS A 23 -4.78 15.47 -12.96
C LYS A 23 -4.01 14.89 -14.14
N LEU A 24 -2.69 14.71 -14.00
CA LEU A 24 -1.85 14.09 -15.02
C LEU A 24 -2.26 12.63 -15.28
N LEU A 25 -2.52 11.84 -14.24
CA LEU A 25 -2.98 10.46 -14.41
C LEU A 25 -4.33 10.39 -15.12
N LEU A 26 -5.29 11.25 -14.73
CA LEU A 26 -6.60 11.34 -15.39
C LEU A 26 -6.47 11.69 -16.88
N SER A 27 -5.58 12.63 -17.23
CA SER A 27 -5.37 12.99 -18.63
C SER A 27 -4.72 11.91 -19.47
N ARG A 28 -4.00 10.96 -18.85
CA ARG A 28 -3.38 9.81 -19.52
C ARG A 28 -4.36 8.65 -19.73
N GLY A 29 -5.51 8.68 -19.06
CA GLY A 29 -6.51 7.61 -19.08
C GLY A 29 -6.03 6.35 -18.34
N ASP A 30 -6.89 5.35 -18.31
CA ASP A 30 -6.66 4.06 -17.66
C ASP A 30 -6.09 3.03 -18.64
N GLY A 31 -5.61 1.88 -18.11
CA GLY A 31 -5.07 0.78 -18.90
C GLY A 31 -3.75 1.10 -19.59
N GLY A 32 -3.47 0.38 -20.67
CA GLY A 32 -2.23 0.41 -21.45
C GLY A 32 -1.45 -0.90 -21.34
N PRO A 33 -0.23 -0.99 -21.91
CA PRO A 33 0.61 -2.18 -21.76
C PRO A 33 0.88 -2.56 -20.32
N GLY A 34 1.20 -3.81 -20.04
CA GLY A 34 1.33 -4.36 -18.69
C GLY A 34 2.16 -3.54 -17.73
N TRP A 35 3.35 -3.10 -18.11
CA TRP A 35 4.18 -2.23 -17.29
C TRP A 35 3.49 -0.89 -16.98
N THR A 36 2.86 -0.28 -17.99
CA THR A 36 2.17 1.00 -17.82
C THR A 36 1.02 0.87 -16.82
N THR A 37 0.22 -0.18 -16.94
CA THR A 37 -0.90 -0.47 -16.03
C THR A 37 -0.40 -0.75 -14.61
N ALA A 38 0.62 -1.61 -14.47
CA ALA A 38 1.23 -1.89 -13.17
C ALA A 38 1.80 -0.64 -12.50
N TRP A 39 2.43 0.25 -13.28
CA TRP A 39 2.90 1.52 -12.73
C TRP A 39 1.75 2.43 -12.29
N LYS A 40 0.64 2.48 -13.05
CA LYS A 40 -0.54 3.24 -12.64
C LYS A 40 -1.13 2.71 -11.33
N ILE A 41 -1.16 1.39 -11.09
CA ILE A 41 -1.56 0.81 -9.81
C ILE A 41 -0.72 1.42 -8.67
N CYS A 42 0.62 1.42 -8.81
CA CYS A 42 1.51 2.00 -7.82
C CYS A 42 1.28 3.50 -7.61
N LEU A 43 1.09 4.26 -8.69
CA LEU A 43 0.84 5.71 -8.63
C LEU A 43 -0.50 6.03 -7.96
N ARG A 44 -1.57 5.30 -8.30
CA ARG A 44 -2.89 5.43 -7.69
C ARG A 44 -2.85 5.07 -6.20
N ALA A 45 -2.19 3.97 -5.83
CA ALA A 45 -1.99 3.59 -4.44
C ALA A 45 -1.29 4.69 -3.63
N ARG A 46 -0.24 5.33 -4.20
CA ARG A 46 0.48 6.45 -3.57
C ARG A 46 -0.35 7.72 -3.46
N LEU A 47 -1.33 7.90 -4.32
CA LEU A 47 -2.33 8.98 -4.23
C LEU A 47 -3.51 8.63 -3.32
N MET A 48 -3.50 7.46 -2.66
CA MET A 48 -4.58 6.94 -1.81
C MET A 48 -5.89 6.69 -2.59
N ASP A 49 -5.79 6.47 -3.90
CA ASP A 49 -6.90 6.20 -4.81
C ASP A 49 -7.05 4.68 -5.00
N GLY A 50 -7.62 4.02 -3.98
CA GLY A 50 -7.74 2.57 -3.93
C GLY A 50 -8.67 2.00 -5.00
N GLU A 51 -9.75 2.70 -5.33
CA GLU A 51 -10.72 2.22 -6.31
C GLU A 51 -10.11 2.17 -7.73
N HIS A 52 -9.44 3.23 -8.16
CA HIS A 52 -8.77 3.21 -9.46
C HIS A 52 -7.56 2.26 -9.47
N ALA A 53 -6.82 2.14 -8.37
CA ALA A 53 -5.75 1.14 -8.27
C ALA A 53 -6.29 -0.28 -8.44
N HIS A 54 -7.43 -0.58 -7.83
CA HIS A 54 -8.11 -1.87 -7.96
C HIS A 54 -8.66 -2.11 -9.38
N TYR A 55 -9.25 -1.10 -10.00
CA TYR A 55 -9.71 -1.17 -11.39
C TYR A 55 -8.56 -1.51 -12.36
N GLU A 56 -7.43 -0.82 -12.24
CA GLU A 56 -6.22 -1.11 -13.04
C GLU A 56 -5.68 -2.53 -12.78
N LEU A 57 -5.75 -3.00 -11.52
CA LEU A 57 -5.35 -4.37 -11.18
C LEU A 57 -6.28 -5.40 -11.83
N GLN A 58 -7.59 -5.19 -11.81
CA GLN A 58 -8.56 -6.07 -12.49
C GLN A 58 -8.32 -6.10 -14.00
N THR A 59 -8.05 -4.94 -14.61
CA THR A 59 -7.70 -4.84 -16.04
C THR A 59 -6.45 -5.66 -16.36
N LEU A 60 -5.40 -5.54 -15.54
CA LEU A 60 -4.16 -6.31 -15.72
C LEU A 60 -4.37 -7.81 -15.56
N LEU A 61 -5.26 -8.24 -14.68
CA LEU A 61 -5.56 -9.66 -14.42
C LEU A 61 -6.58 -10.26 -15.39
N THR A 62 -7.15 -9.48 -16.31
CA THR A 62 -8.09 -9.99 -17.32
C THR A 62 -7.39 -11.05 -18.17
N SER A 63 -8.01 -12.23 -18.31
CA SER A 63 -7.47 -13.30 -19.16
C SER A 63 -7.49 -12.90 -20.63
N VAL A 64 -6.38 -13.10 -21.32
CA VAL A 64 -6.25 -12.83 -22.76
C VAL A 64 -5.83 -14.08 -23.53
N ASP A 65 -6.28 -14.17 -24.78
CA ASP A 65 -5.89 -15.24 -25.69
C ASP A 65 -4.51 -14.95 -26.31
N GLU A 66 -3.75 -16.02 -26.62
CA GLU A 66 -2.39 -15.94 -27.12
C GLU A 66 -2.23 -15.24 -28.50
N GLU A 67 -3.36 -15.11 -29.24
CA GLU A 67 -3.39 -14.47 -30.56
C GLU A 67 -3.43 -12.93 -30.51
N ARG A 68 -3.70 -12.33 -29.35
CA ARG A 68 -3.71 -10.86 -29.19
C ARG A 68 -2.29 -10.31 -29.11
N THR A 69 -1.98 -9.38 -29.98
CA THR A 69 -0.66 -8.72 -30.07
C THR A 69 -0.73 -7.20 -29.99
N SER A 70 -1.81 -6.64 -29.43
CA SER A 70 -1.99 -5.19 -29.34
C SER A 70 -1.20 -4.60 -28.16
N TYR A 71 -0.36 -3.59 -28.41
CA TYR A 71 0.38 -2.83 -27.40
C TYR A 71 -0.50 -1.84 -26.62
N SER A 72 -1.77 -1.68 -26.96
CA SER A 72 -2.70 -0.75 -26.31
C SER A 72 -3.46 -1.35 -25.14
N GLU A 73 -3.41 -2.66 -24.98
CA GLU A 73 -4.17 -3.39 -23.96
C GLU A 73 -3.21 -4.20 -23.07
N CYS A 74 -3.62 -4.49 -21.85
CA CYS A 74 -2.96 -5.46 -20.98
C CYS A 74 -3.88 -6.60 -20.61
N GLY A 75 -3.32 -7.61 -19.98
CA GLY A 75 -4.02 -8.77 -19.46
C GLY A 75 -3.03 -9.83 -19.02
N THR A 76 -3.52 -11.01 -18.74
CA THR A 76 -2.72 -12.13 -18.24
C THR A 76 -2.97 -13.37 -19.09
N TYR A 77 -1.90 -13.95 -19.61
CA TYR A 77 -1.95 -15.23 -20.32
C TYR A 77 -2.29 -16.39 -19.39
N ARG A 78 -2.70 -17.55 -19.94
CA ARG A 78 -3.00 -18.77 -19.17
C ARG A 78 -1.80 -19.28 -18.34
N ASN A 79 -0.58 -18.98 -18.74
CA ASN A 79 0.63 -19.28 -18.00
C ASN A 79 0.95 -18.27 -16.89
N LEU A 80 0.01 -17.35 -16.58
CA LEU A 80 0.09 -16.30 -15.59
C LEU A 80 1.06 -15.16 -15.90
N MET A 81 1.67 -15.14 -17.08
CA MET A 81 2.53 -14.02 -17.49
C MET A 81 1.68 -12.86 -17.99
N ASN A 82 2.10 -11.66 -17.63
CA ASN A 82 1.46 -10.45 -18.10
C ASN A 82 1.64 -10.28 -19.61
N ALA A 83 0.60 -9.87 -20.29
CA ALA A 83 0.47 -9.62 -21.73
C ALA A 83 0.22 -8.11 -21.95
N LEU A 84 0.26 -7.60 -23.08
CA LEU A 84 0.79 -7.77 -24.41
C LEU A 84 1.76 -6.61 -24.74
N PRO A 85 2.94 -6.81 -25.23
CA PRO A 85 3.66 -8.07 -25.30
C PRO A 85 4.00 -8.61 -23.90
N PHE A 86 4.55 -9.83 -23.82
CA PHE A 86 5.06 -10.39 -22.58
C PHE A 86 5.90 -9.37 -21.78
N GLN A 87 5.50 -9.10 -20.53
CA GLN A 87 6.16 -8.13 -19.66
C GLN A 87 6.17 -8.63 -18.21
N LEU A 88 7.28 -9.25 -17.79
CA LEU A 88 7.48 -9.70 -16.41
C LEU A 88 7.42 -8.54 -15.41
N ASP A 89 7.85 -7.36 -15.80
CA ASP A 89 7.76 -6.11 -15.02
C ASP A 89 6.30 -5.71 -14.71
N GLY A 90 5.34 -6.05 -15.56
CA GLY A 90 3.92 -5.93 -15.26
C GLY A 90 3.50 -6.78 -14.07
N ASN A 91 3.93 -8.04 -14.02
CA ASN A 91 3.67 -8.94 -12.89
C ASN A 91 4.28 -8.42 -11.58
N MET A 92 5.56 -8.04 -11.61
CA MET A 92 6.27 -7.55 -10.43
C MET A 92 5.74 -6.20 -9.96
N GLY A 93 5.41 -5.30 -10.91
CA GLY A 93 4.85 -3.99 -10.61
C GLY A 93 3.44 -4.09 -10.01
N ALA A 94 2.59 -5.02 -10.48
CA ALA A 94 1.28 -5.26 -9.88
C ALA A 94 1.39 -5.74 -8.43
N THR A 95 2.33 -6.66 -8.15
CA THR A 95 2.60 -7.13 -6.78
C THR A 95 3.05 -5.98 -5.87
N ALA A 96 3.94 -5.11 -6.37
CA ALA A 96 4.36 -3.91 -5.65
C ALA A 96 3.17 -2.95 -5.43
N GLY A 97 2.29 -2.79 -6.42
CA GLY A 97 1.08 -1.97 -6.31
C GLY A 97 0.12 -2.48 -5.23
N ILE A 98 -0.14 -3.79 -5.17
CA ILE A 98 -0.94 -4.40 -4.10
C ILE A 98 -0.33 -4.11 -2.72
N ALA A 99 0.99 -4.27 -2.58
CA ALA A 99 1.67 -3.96 -1.33
C ALA A 99 1.51 -2.48 -0.95
N GLU A 100 1.62 -1.53 -1.89
CA GLU A 100 1.42 -0.10 -1.66
C GLU A 100 -0.05 0.25 -1.34
N MET A 101 -1.03 -0.52 -1.82
CA MET A 101 -2.43 -0.34 -1.43
C MET A 101 -2.67 -0.70 0.04
N LEU A 102 -1.95 -1.70 0.57
CA LEU A 102 -2.11 -2.24 1.91
C LEU A 102 -1.20 -1.56 2.95
N LEU A 103 0.02 -1.19 2.56
CA LEU A 103 1.02 -0.64 3.47
C LEU A 103 1.97 0.32 2.75
N GLN A 104 2.12 1.52 3.27
CA GLN A 104 3.13 2.47 2.80
C GLN A 104 4.08 2.85 3.92
N SER A 105 5.35 3.11 3.57
CA SER A 105 6.35 3.56 4.55
C SER A 105 7.35 4.56 3.98
N HIS A 106 7.03 5.17 2.84
CA HIS A 106 7.91 6.11 2.15
C HIS A 106 7.92 7.52 2.75
N GLY A 107 6.87 7.89 3.50
CA GLY A 107 6.71 9.21 4.13
C GLY A 107 7.32 9.32 5.54
N GLY A 108 8.18 8.38 5.96
CA GLY A 108 8.78 8.38 7.30
C GLY A 108 7.86 7.82 8.40
N GLU A 109 6.73 7.26 8.02
CA GLU A 109 5.76 6.59 8.89
C GLU A 109 5.21 5.34 8.20
N ILE A 110 4.72 4.39 8.97
CA ILE A 110 4.02 3.20 8.48
C ILE A 110 2.55 3.55 8.37
N HIS A 111 2.03 3.62 7.15
CA HIS A 111 0.62 3.94 6.89
C HIS A 111 -0.16 2.66 6.61
N PHE A 112 -1.12 2.34 7.47
CA PHE A 112 -1.98 1.16 7.36
C PHE A 112 -3.13 1.43 6.40
N LEU A 113 -3.34 0.53 5.45
CA LEU A 113 -4.43 0.52 4.47
C LEU A 113 -4.65 1.87 3.76
N PRO A 114 -3.58 2.51 3.22
CA PRO A 114 -3.69 3.85 2.65
C PRO A 114 -4.60 3.93 1.42
N ALA A 115 -4.75 2.83 0.67
CA ALA A 115 -5.51 2.77 -0.58
C ALA A 115 -6.31 1.47 -0.69
N ILE A 116 -7.00 1.08 0.39
CA ILE A 116 -7.85 -0.11 0.39
C ILE A 116 -9.14 0.17 -0.41
N PRO A 117 -9.50 -0.64 -1.43
CA PRO A 117 -10.75 -0.50 -2.14
C PRO A 117 -11.92 -1.12 -1.35
N GLU A 118 -13.15 -0.71 -1.65
CA GLU A 118 -14.35 -1.30 -1.03
C GLU A 118 -14.45 -2.82 -1.24
N ALA A 119 -14.00 -3.29 -2.41
CA ALA A 119 -13.99 -4.71 -2.74
C ALA A 119 -13.13 -5.56 -1.78
N TRP A 120 -12.17 -4.96 -1.10
CA TRP A 120 -11.34 -5.61 -0.09
C TRP A 120 -11.75 -5.18 1.33
N SER A 121 -13.06 -5.18 1.58
CA SER A 121 -13.65 -4.72 2.85
C SER A 121 -13.16 -5.51 4.07
N GLU A 122 -12.75 -6.77 3.90
CA GLU A 122 -12.16 -7.59 4.95
C GLU A 122 -10.98 -8.40 4.41
N GLY A 123 -10.01 -8.68 5.27
CA GLY A 123 -8.84 -9.46 4.89
C GLY A 123 -7.73 -9.44 5.93
N SER A 124 -6.65 -10.11 5.59
CA SER A 124 -5.42 -10.12 6.38
C SER A 124 -4.20 -10.24 5.49
N VAL A 125 -3.09 -9.70 5.96
CA VAL A 125 -1.78 -9.83 5.32
C VAL A 125 -0.72 -9.94 6.40
N LYS A 126 0.33 -10.75 6.13
CA LYS A 126 1.43 -10.98 7.07
C LYS A 126 2.77 -10.72 6.42
N GLY A 127 3.69 -10.19 7.22
CA GLY A 127 5.09 -10.07 6.85
C GLY A 127 5.42 -8.96 5.86
N LEU A 128 4.53 -7.99 5.64
CA LEU A 128 4.83 -6.84 4.78
C LEU A 128 6.01 -6.05 5.34
N LYS A 129 6.98 -5.76 4.48
CA LYS A 129 8.17 -5.02 4.89
C LYS A 129 7.96 -3.53 4.80
N ALA A 130 8.35 -2.82 5.86
CA ALA A 130 8.34 -1.37 5.94
C ALA A 130 9.74 -0.83 6.20
N ARG A 131 10.00 0.40 5.75
CA ARG A 131 11.26 1.10 5.97
C ARG A 131 11.52 1.25 7.47
N GLY A 132 12.79 1.22 7.87
CA GLY A 132 13.20 1.27 9.28
C GLY A 132 13.35 -0.11 9.93
N GLY A 133 13.34 -1.18 9.11
CA GLY A 133 13.56 -2.56 9.60
C GLY A 133 12.31 -3.18 10.23
N PHE A 134 11.13 -2.77 9.78
CA PHE A 134 9.86 -3.28 10.29
C PHE A 134 9.28 -4.38 9.39
N SER A 135 8.57 -5.32 10.03
CA SER A 135 7.69 -6.28 9.38
C SER A 135 6.30 -6.15 10.01
N VAL A 136 5.27 -6.07 9.18
CA VAL A 136 3.92 -5.69 9.60
C VAL A 136 2.92 -6.76 9.21
N ASP A 137 2.08 -7.15 10.16
CA ASP A 137 0.91 -7.98 9.97
C ASP A 137 -0.32 -7.10 10.19
N LEU A 138 -1.33 -7.24 9.33
CA LEU A 138 -2.59 -6.50 9.42
C LEU A 138 -3.77 -7.47 9.27
N GLU A 139 -4.82 -7.21 10.03
CA GLU A 139 -6.14 -7.81 9.86
C GLU A 139 -7.16 -6.67 9.89
N TRP A 140 -8.11 -6.69 8.94
CA TRP A 140 -9.10 -5.64 8.82
C TRP A 140 -10.47 -6.19 8.47
N LYS A 141 -11.51 -5.43 8.85
CA LYS A 141 -12.91 -5.66 8.51
C LYS A 141 -13.65 -4.34 8.36
N GLY A 142 -14.48 -4.25 7.31
CA GLY A 142 -15.17 -2.99 6.97
C GLY A 142 -14.18 -1.84 6.69
N GLY A 143 -13.02 -2.14 6.10
CA GLY A 143 -11.94 -1.18 5.84
C GLY A 143 -11.25 -0.64 7.11
N LYS A 144 -11.53 -1.19 8.29
CA LYS A 144 -10.94 -0.78 9.58
C LYS A 144 -9.99 -1.84 10.11
N ILE A 145 -8.85 -1.41 10.64
CA ILE A 145 -7.89 -2.32 11.30
C ILE A 145 -8.55 -2.96 12.51
N MET A 146 -8.60 -4.28 12.54
CA MET A 146 -9.05 -5.10 13.67
C MET A 146 -7.89 -5.46 14.58
N ALA A 147 -6.77 -5.86 13.98
CA ALA A 147 -5.54 -6.18 14.68
C ALA A 147 -4.34 -5.81 13.80
N ALA A 148 -3.25 -5.41 14.42
CA ALA A 148 -1.98 -5.23 13.73
C ALA A 148 -0.83 -5.67 14.63
N ALA A 149 0.24 -6.17 14.01
CA ALA A 149 1.50 -6.46 14.70
C ALA A 149 2.68 -5.86 13.92
N ILE A 150 3.62 -5.29 14.65
CA ILE A 150 4.86 -4.73 14.09
C ILE A 150 6.05 -5.42 14.76
N ALA A 151 6.78 -6.22 14.00
CA ALA A 151 8.07 -6.73 14.42
C ALA A 151 9.18 -5.77 13.99
N SER A 152 10.08 -5.44 14.90
CA SER A 152 11.20 -4.51 14.66
C SER A 152 12.53 -5.25 14.67
N SER A 153 13.29 -5.15 13.60
CA SER A 153 14.66 -5.69 13.52
C SER A 153 15.72 -4.71 14.04
N LEU A 154 15.33 -3.45 14.24
CA LEU A 154 16.21 -2.37 14.72
C LEU A 154 15.56 -1.68 15.92
N SER A 155 16.40 -1.13 16.81
CA SER A 155 15.91 -0.21 17.85
C SER A 155 15.73 1.18 17.23
N GLY A 156 14.65 1.88 17.62
CA GLY A 156 14.42 3.22 17.08
C GLY A 156 13.04 3.77 17.37
N ARG A 157 12.62 4.66 16.51
CA ARG A 157 11.31 5.31 16.54
C ARG A 157 10.41 4.67 15.50
N CYS A 158 9.21 4.30 15.90
CA CYS A 158 8.16 3.83 15.01
C CYS A 158 7.02 4.84 14.99
N ARG A 159 6.69 5.36 13.82
CA ARG A 159 5.51 6.20 13.57
C ARG A 159 4.51 5.38 12.77
N VAL A 160 3.26 5.41 13.19
CA VAL A 160 2.17 4.67 12.53
C VAL A 160 1.02 5.61 12.26
N ARG A 161 0.59 5.69 11.01
CA ARG A 161 -0.64 6.37 10.58
C ARG A 161 -1.73 5.33 10.37
N SER A 162 -2.90 5.58 10.95
CA SER A 162 -4.09 4.73 10.81
C SER A 162 -5.35 5.56 10.92
N LEU A 163 -6.30 5.36 10.01
CA LEU A 163 -7.65 5.95 10.14
C LEU A 163 -8.44 5.31 11.28
N THR A 164 -8.15 4.05 11.61
CA THR A 164 -8.73 3.38 12.79
C THR A 164 -7.97 3.83 14.04
N LYS A 165 -8.70 4.31 15.05
CA LYS A 165 -8.10 4.82 16.28
C LYS A 165 -7.39 3.70 17.04
N ILE A 166 -6.09 3.84 17.24
CA ILE A 166 -5.27 2.92 18.03
C ILE A 166 -5.50 3.21 19.52
N SER A 167 -5.85 2.19 20.29
CA SER A 167 -6.16 2.30 21.73
C SER A 167 -5.00 1.88 22.62
N GLN A 168 -4.27 0.85 22.23
CA GLN A 168 -3.21 0.27 23.04
C GLN A 168 -2.11 -0.33 22.18
N ILE A 169 -0.91 -0.32 22.72
CA ILE A 169 0.25 -1.07 22.18
C ILE A 169 0.80 -1.92 23.31
N THR A 170 1.07 -3.18 23.02
CA THR A 170 1.71 -4.12 23.95
C THR A 170 2.89 -4.82 23.30
N SER A 171 3.89 -5.21 24.10
CA SER A 171 4.98 -6.10 23.71
C SER A 171 5.12 -7.21 24.76
N ALA A 172 6.07 -8.09 24.60
CA ALA A 172 6.38 -9.11 25.61
C ALA A 172 6.74 -8.48 26.97
N ALA A 173 7.23 -7.24 26.99
CA ALA A 173 7.57 -6.48 28.21
C ALA A 173 6.35 -5.79 28.85
N GLY A 174 5.15 -5.89 28.27
CA GLY A 174 3.92 -5.27 28.77
C GLY A 174 3.44 -4.11 27.90
N THR A 175 2.70 -3.17 28.51
CA THR A 175 2.12 -2.00 27.82
C THR A 175 3.21 -1.02 27.39
N VAL A 176 3.11 -0.56 26.14
CA VAL A 176 4.04 0.40 25.53
C VAL A 176 3.38 1.77 25.46
N HIS A 177 4.02 2.78 26.04
CA HIS A 177 3.56 4.17 25.96
C HIS A 177 3.82 4.74 24.56
N PHE A 178 2.86 5.47 24.02
CA PHE A 178 2.96 6.15 22.75
C PHE A 178 2.42 7.56 22.79
N GLY A 179 3.00 8.44 22.00
CA GLY A 179 2.53 9.80 21.76
C GLY A 179 1.60 9.87 20.55
N ARG A 180 0.90 11.00 20.42
CA ARG A 180 0.05 11.34 19.26
C ARG A 180 0.52 12.69 18.70
N PRO A 181 1.58 12.68 17.86
CA PRO A 181 2.13 13.93 17.31
C PRO A 181 1.19 14.62 16.33
N GLU A 182 0.29 13.86 15.71
CA GLU A 182 -0.70 14.35 14.73
C GLU A 182 -2.01 13.56 14.86
N THR A 183 -3.08 14.08 14.26
CA THR A 183 -4.32 13.31 14.09
C THR A 183 -4.01 12.05 13.28
N ASN A 184 -4.51 10.91 13.74
CA ASN A 184 -4.32 9.59 13.11
C ASN A 184 -2.86 9.08 13.09
N VAL A 185 -1.93 9.73 13.77
CA VAL A 185 -0.54 9.27 13.89
C VAL A 185 -0.21 8.99 15.34
N ILE A 186 0.38 7.83 15.59
CA ILE A 186 1.02 7.50 16.87
C ILE A 186 2.53 7.34 16.69
N GLU A 187 3.27 7.52 17.77
CA GLU A 187 4.71 7.37 17.80
C GLU A 187 5.15 6.69 19.09
N PHE A 188 6.01 5.69 18.97
CA PHE A 188 6.58 4.96 20.11
C PHE A 188 8.01 4.49 19.82
N LYS A 189 8.73 4.11 20.88
CA LYS A 189 10.08 3.56 20.79
C LYS A 189 10.03 2.05 20.62
N THR A 190 10.87 1.52 19.73
CA THR A 190 11.04 0.09 19.48
C THR A 190 12.41 -0.39 19.91
N LYS A 191 12.51 -1.68 20.22
CA LYS A 191 13.75 -2.41 20.45
C LYS A 191 13.92 -3.49 19.39
N ALA A 192 15.16 -3.73 19.01
CA ALA A 192 15.49 -4.79 18.05
C ALA A 192 15.04 -6.16 18.56
N GLY A 193 14.42 -6.95 17.68
CA GLY A 193 13.91 -8.29 17.98
C GLY A 193 12.55 -8.33 18.69
N GLU A 194 11.97 -7.18 19.05
CA GLU A 194 10.64 -7.15 19.70
C GLU A 194 9.51 -7.07 18.67
N THR A 195 8.35 -7.62 19.06
CA THR A 195 7.09 -7.50 18.34
C THR A 195 6.08 -6.71 19.18
N TYR A 196 5.38 -5.81 18.53
CA TYR A 196 4.41 -4.90 19.12
C TYR A 196 3.02 -5.22 18.58
N SER A 197 2.11 -5.64 19.45
CA SER A 197 0.69 -5.82 19.12
C SER A 197 -0.05 -4.51 19.30
N ILE A 198 -0.84 -4.14 18.29
CA ILE A 198 -1.58 -2.89 18.22
C ILE A 198 -3.07 -3.22 18.28
N ALA A 199 -3.74 -2.73 19.34
CA ALA A 199 -5.17 -2.81 19.49
C ALA A 199 -5.84 -1.49 19.05
N THR A 200 -7.02 -1.61 18.47
CA THR A 200 -7.81 -0.48 17.95
C THR A 200 -9.14 -0.37 18.68
N VAL A 201 -9.76 0.82 18.59
CA VAL A 201 -11.12 1.04 19.09
C VAL A 201 -12.10 0.62 17.99
N HIS A 202 -12.97 -0.32 18.33
CA HIS A 202 -14.12 -0.68 17.48
C HIS A 202 -15.37 0.00 18.09
N PRO A 203 -16.23 0.57 17.24
CA PRO A 203 -17.52 1.10 17.70
C PRO A 203 -18.45 0.00 18.18
#